data_9b14c86a0279753dd678280c049ae060
#
_entry.id   9b14c86a0279753dd678280c049ae060
#
_cell.length_a   1.000
_cell.length_b   1.000
_cell.length_c   1.000
_cell.angle_alpha   90.00
_cell.angle_beta   90.00
_cell.angle_gamma   90.00
#
_symmetry.space_group_name_H-M   'P 1'
#
loop_
_entity.id
_entity.type
_entity.pdbx_description
1 polymer ?
#
loop_
_entity_poly.entity_id
_entity_poly.type
_entity_poly.pdbx_seq_one_letter_code
_entity_poly.pdbx_strand_id
1 'polypeptide(L)'
;MGQFSVISITLKDVLGDSYEDAYLQLAGIVVDKVNEYGFLKDSPALNDDDKDTFSKLSNKDFLIKSSAQTRYYITKAIASLSLMLYKHFNKQVYILIDEYDVPLAKAHAKGFHEKMVNLMSSFLGFLKDPQKDPLKKTSIISKVVLTGCLKVAKNSIFTGVNNLYVNTVADQETEYTGIIGFTKDETQKILKDYELDDFSQAVKNYYDGYKFYDKEMFCPWDVISFIRKNFNFKQTGNTDDIKPGNYWDKSSSDSALGEYLGYLTDNDNQKMQNLVNGKSISFQLNDSMNYDTLSEHKSDDFWSLLLHTGYLTVDWVQTQKEELAKENNKDIFVRIPNLEILECFENNILDRFGKILSKDNLALNIANALLEGKVDYVQDKLGPLLRSFVSVRDTATKAPHENYYHGFLNGIFTNCKDNLGEYHSNYESGDGYADITFNNLGGTKACVIEIKVCKEKESRAKKANEAIEQILEKHYADTIFEDENITCVNAVGIAFSGKNCAVSVKKLK
;
A
#
# COMPACT_ATOMS: atom_id res chain seq x y z
N MET A 1 1.66 -18.79 -32.52
CA MET A 1 1.73 -19.34 -31.15
C MET A 1 2.25 -20.77 -31.22
N GLY A 2 2.82 -21.32 -30.13
CA GLY A 2 3.28 -22.72 -30.06
C GLY A 2 4.61 -23.03 -30.78
N GLN A 3 5.41 -22.02 -31.08
CA GLN A 3 6.69 -22.25 -31.79
C GLN A 3 7.87 -22.54 -30.87
N PHE A 4 7.74 -22.23 -29.59
CA PHE A 4 8.81 -22.36 -28.57
C PHE A 4 8.31 -23.10 -27.34
N SER A 5 9.21 -23.82 -26.68
CA SER A 5 8.96 -24.37 -25.34
C SER A 5 9.10 -23.28 -24.31
N VAL A 6 8.08 -23.11 -23.44
CA VAL A 6 8.06 -22.07 -22.42
C VAL A 6 7.82 -22.73 -21.06
N ILE A 7 8.72 -22.57 -20.11
CA ILE A 7 8.52 -22.92 -18.70
C ILE A 7 8.05 -21.66 -17.98
N SER A 8 6.79 -21.63 -17.54
CA SER A 8 6.22 -20.51 -16.79
C SER A 8 5.88 -20.95 -15.38
N ILE A 9 6.42 -20.27 -14.37
CA ILE A 9 6.26 -20.55 -12.95
C ILE A 9 5.88 -19.25 -12.23
N THR A 10 4.89 -19.30 -11.34
CA THR A 10 4.68 -18.24 -10.35
C THR A 10 5.12 -18.73 -8.98
N LEU A 11 5.80 -17.87 -8.22
CA LEU A 11 6.24 -18.16 -6.86
C LEU A 11 5.34 -17.49 -5.81
N LYS A 12 4.19 -16.94 -6.24
CA LYS A 12 3.21 -16.28 -5.40
C LYS A 12 2.80 -17.11 -4.18
N ASP A 13 2.64 -18.41 -4.38
CA ASP A 13 2.12 -19.33 -3.38
C ASP A 13 3.25 -20.02 -2.56
N VAL A 14 4.51 -19.63 -2.74
CA VAL A 14 5.61 -20.12 -1.90
C VAL A 14 5.58 -19.39 -0.57
N LEU A 15 4.59 -19.73 0.24
CA LEU A 15 4.27 -19.12 1.53
C LEU A 15 4.37 -20.19 2.62
N GLY A 16 4.58 -19.78 3.87
CA GLY A 16 4.56 -20.69 5.01
C GLY A 16 4.94 -19.98 6.30
N ASP A 17 4.51 -20.54 7.43
CA ASP A 17 4.92 -20.07 8.76
C ASP A 17 6.30 -20.60 9.16
N SER A 18 6.83 -21.57 8.40
CA SER A 18 8.16 -22.15 8.58
C SER A 18 8.88 -22.35 7.23
N TYR A 19 10.19 -22.53 7.30
CA TYR A 19 10.98 -22.89 6.12
C TYR A 19 10.50 -24.19 5.48
N GLU A 20 10.11 -25.17 6.29
CA GLU A 20 9.62 -26.47 5.87
C GLU A 20 8.31 -26.35 5.08
N ASP A 21 7.38 -25.48 5.53
CA ASP A 21 6.12 -25.22 4.81
C ASP A 21 6.40 -24.54 3.46
N ALA A 22 7.23 -23.50 3.43
CA ALA A 22 7.61 -22.81 2.20
C ALA A 22 8.33 -23.76 1.21
N TYR A 23 9.19 -24.66 1.71
CA TYR A 23 9.81 -25.69 0.92
C TYR A 23 8.79 -26.63 0.29
N LEU A 24 7.77 -27.07 1.05
CA LEU A 24 6.69 -27.93 0.55
C LEU A 24 5.89 -27.28 -0.58
N GLN A 25 5.61 -25.98 -0.45
CA GLN A 25 4.93 -25.22 -1.52
C GLN A 25 5.78 -25.17 -2.79
N LEU A 26 7.08 -24.85 -2.66
CA LEU A 26 8.01 -24.85 -3.80
C LEU A 26 8.09 -26.26 -4.45
N ALA A 27 8.17 -27.32 -3.64
CA ALA A 27 8.15 -28.69 -4.13
C ALA A 27 6.87 -29.01 -4.92
N GLY A 28 5.72 -28.58 -4.42
CA GLY A 28 4.44 -28.72 -5.10
C GLY A 28 4.44 -28.04 -6.48
N ILE A 29 4.87 -26.76 -6.54
CA ILE A 29 4.97 -26.02 -7.80
C ILE A 29 5.88 -26.73 -8.81
N VAL A 30 7.01 -27.27 -8.35
CA VAL A 30 7.94 -28.03 -9.22
C VAL A 30 7.27 -29.28 -9.76
N VAL A 31 6.60 -30.06 -8.90
CA VAL A 31 5.88 -31.28 -9.31
C VAL A 31 4.81 -30.98 -10.35
N ASP A 32 3.97 -29.98 -10.07
CA ASP A 32 2.87 -29.59 -10.95
C ASP A 32 3.41 -29.13 -12.30
N LYS A 33 4.47 -28.31 -12.30
CA LYS A 33 5.09 -27.84 -13.54
C LYS A 33 5.73 -28.97 -14.35
N VAL A 34 6.42 -29.91 -13.74
CA VAL A 34 7.01 -31.06 -14.44
C VAL A 34 5.92 -31.95 -15.02
N ASN A 35 4.83 -32.16 -14.31
CA ASN A 35 3.69 -32.99 -14.77
C ASN A 35 2.95 -32.37 -15.97
N GLU A 36 2.96 -31.04 -16.16
CA GLU A 36 2.44 -30.42 -17.40
C GLU A 36 3.15 -30.94 -18.66
N TYR A 37 4.38 -31.41 -18.54
CA TYR A 37 5.20 -31.98 -19.63
C TYR A 37 5.27 -33.52 -19.55
N GLY A 38 4.22 -34.15 -19.09
CA GLY A 38 4.13 -35.61 -18.90
C GLY A 38 4.55 -36.44 -20.11
N PHE A 39 4.40 -35.89 -21.34
CA PHE A 39 4.84 -36.53 -22.58
C PHE A 39 6.36 -36.81 -22.66
N LEU A 40 7.18 -36.09 -21.84
CA LEU A 40 8.62 -36.28 -21.79
C LEU A 40 8.98 -37.71 -21.28
N LYS A 41 8.13 -38.32 -20.46
CA LYS A 41 8.33 -39.65 -19.94
C LYS A 41 8.56 -40.69 -21.07
N ASP A 42 7.83 -40.53 -22.16
CA ASP A 42 7.85 -41.43 -23.28
C ASP A 42 8.68 -40.91 -24.48
N SER A 43 9.40 -39.82 -24.26
CA SER A 43 10.21 -39.22 -25.33
C SER A 43 11.38 -40.09 -25.74
N PRO A 44 11.51 -40.41 -27.05
CA PRO A 44 12.64 -41.17 -27.57
C PRO A 44 13.96 -40.39 -27.57
N ALA A 45 13.88 -39.04 -27.39
CA ALA A 45 15.05 -38.17 -27.38
C ALA A 45 15.75 -38.13 -26.00
N LEU A 46 15.09 -38.70 -24.96
CA LEU A 46 15.62 -38.73 -23.60
C LEU A 46 16.28 -40.08 -23.31
N ASN A 47 17.46 -40.01 -22.67
CA ASN A 47 18.15 -41.18 -22.15
C ASN A 47 17.56 -41.64 -20.80
N ASP A 48 18.06 -42.75 -20.24
CA ASP A 48 17.56 -43.33 -19.00
C ASP A 48 17.78 -42.40 -17.78
N ASP A 49 18.88 -41.64 -17.74
CA ASP A 49 19.15 -40.68 -16.66
C ASP A 49 18.20 -39.49 -16.69
N ASP A 50 17.86 -39.00 -17.89
CA ASP A 50 16.86 -37.96 -18.06
C ASP A 50 15.48 -38.43 -17.57
N LYS A 51 15.08 -39.66 -17.92
CA LYS A 51 13.80 -40.27 -17.52
C LYS A 51 13.73 -40.56 -16.03
N ASP A 52 14.85 -41.00 -15.42
CA ASP A 52 14.94 -41.19 -13.97
C ASP A 52 14.79 -39.84 -13.25
N THR A 53 15.48 -38.80 -13.75
CA THR A 53 15.37 -37.43 -13.21
C THR A 53 13.93 -36.90 -13.35
N PHE A 54 13.29 -37.10 -14.51
CA PHE A 54 11.89 -36.73 -14.71
C PHE A 54 10.96 -37.45 -13.71
N SER A 55 11.16 -38.75 -13.53
CA SER A 55 10.39 -39.57 -12.58
C SER A 55 10.50 -39.05 -11.14
N LYS A 56 11.69 -38.63 -10.72
CA LYS A 56 11.93 -38.06 -9.39
C LYS A 56 11.28 -36.68 -9.23
N LEU A 57 11.43 -35.83 -10.24
CA LEU A 57 10.86 -34.46 -10.23
C LEU A 57 9.31 -34.45 -10.31
N SER A 58 8.71 -35.47 -10.93
CA SER A 58 7.25 -35.61 -11.03
C SER A 58 6.63 -36.34 -9.80
N ASN A 59 7.45 -36.86 -8.89
CA ASN A 59 6.99 -37.62 -7.74
C ASN A 59 6.86 -36.74 -6.49
N LYS A 60 5.60 -36.41 -6.14
CA LYS A 60 5.29 -35.58 -4.97
C LYS A 60 5.79 -36.21 -3.67
N ASP A 61 5.53 -37.49 -3.44
CA ASP A 61 5.92 -38.20 -2.20
C ASP A 61 7.43 -38.28 -2.00
N PHE A 62 8.19 -38.21 -3.08
CA PHE A 62 9.65 -38.12 -3.02
C PHE A 62 10.09 -36.69 -2.63
N LEU A 63 9.62 -35.65 -3.33
CA LEU A 63 10.12 -34.29 -3.17
C LEU A 63 9.73 -33.64 -1.84
N ILE A 64 8.58 -33.96 -1.25
CA ILE A 64 8.14 -33.40 0.03
C ILE A 64 8.97 -33.83 1.24
N LYS A 65 9.87 -34.83 1.12
CA LYS A 65 10.67 -35.34 2.26
C LYS A 65 11.70 -34.34 2.82
N SER A 66 11.92 -33.22 2.16
CA SER A 66 12.83 -32.14 2.60
C SER A 66 14.24 -32.59 3.01
N SER A 67 14.76 -33.64 2.37
CA SER A 67 16.11 -34.15 2.55
C SER A 67 17.13 -33.39 1.70
N ALA A 68 18.44 -33.58 1.96
CA ALA A 68 19.48 -33.01 1.12
C ALA A 68 19.37 -33.51 -0.34
N GLN A 69 18.97 -34.76 -0.55
CA GLN A 69 18.75 -35.34 -1.87
C GLN A 69 17.59 -34.66 -2.60
N THR A 70 16.44 -34.51 -1.96
CA THR A 70 15.26 -33.87 -2.58
C THR A 70 15.50 -32.40 -2.87
N ARG A 71 16.20 -31.68 -1.98
CA ARG A 71 16.63 -30.28 -2.23
C ARG A 71 17.52 -30.18 -3.48
N TYR A 72 18.42 -31.13 -3.69
CA TYR A 72 19.23 -31.16 -4.92
C TYR A 72 18.35 -31.23 -6.16
N TYR A 73 17.34 -32.11 -6.20
CA TYR A 73 16.43 -32.20 -7.34
C TYR A 73 15.61 -30.93 -7.55
N ILE A 74 15.06 -30.35 -6.50
CA ILE A 74 14.30 -29.09 -6.59
C ILE A 74 15.18 -27.98 -7.14
N THR A 75 16.40 -27.81 -6.62
CA THR A 75 17.30 -26.74 -7.09
C THR A 75 17.78 -26.93 -8.53
N LYS A 76 17.69 -28.14 -9.08
CA LYS A 76 18.06 -28.43 -10.48
C LYS A 76 16.83 -28.57 -11.40
N ALA A 77 15.60 -28.44 -10.87
CA ALA A 77 14.39 -28.76 -11.59
C ALA A 77 14.24 -28.00 -12.91
N ILE A 78 14.41 -26.66 -12.88
CA ILE A 78 14.26 -25.80 -14.07
C ILE A 78 15.33 -26.13 -15.10
N ALA A 79 16.57 -26.29 -14.68
CA ALA A 79 17.67 -26.68 -15.58
C ALA A 79 17.43 -28.04 -16.24
N SER A 80 17.04 -29.05 -15.44
CA SER A 80 16.79 -30.40 -15.94
C SER A 80 15.59 -30.44 -16.90
N LEU A 81 14.49 -29.75 -16.54
CA LEU A 81 13.32 -29.68 -17.41
C LEU A 81 13.62 -28.94 -18.73
N SER A 82 14.40 -27.86 -18.67
CA SER A 82 14.86 -27.14 -19.85
C SER A 82 15.68 -28.03 -20.78
N LEU A 83 16.60 -28.84 -20.24
CA LEU A 83 17.40 -29.79 -21.01
C LEU A 83 16.53 -30.85 -21.69
N MET A 84 15.58 -31.43 -20.96
CA MET A 84 14.65 -32.44 -21.49
C MET A 84 13.80 -31.88 -22.64
N LEU A 85 13.24 -30.68 -22.48
CA LEU A 85 12.47 -29.99 -23.52
C LEU A 85 13.31 -29.66 -24.73
N TYR A 86 14.55 -29.18 -24.52
CA TYR A 86 15.51 -28.93 -25.60
C TYR A 86 15.83 -30.20 -26.41
N LYS A 87 16.11 -31.32 -25.71
CA LYS A 87 16.36 -32.61 -26.36
C LYS A 87 15.16 -33.09 -27.18
N HIS A 88 13.94 -32.96 -26.61
CA HIS A 88 12.71 -33.42 -27.26
C HIS A 88 12.37 -32.61 -28.51
N PHE A 89 12.38 -31.28 -28.42
CA PHE A 89 11.95 -30.40 -29.50
C PHE A 89 13.10 -29.89 -30.39
N ASN A 90 14.35 -30.11 -29.99
CA ASN A 90 15.55 -29.55 -30.61
C ASN A 90 15.46 -28.01 -30.79
N LYS A 91 14.83 -27.32 -29.83
CA LYS A 91 14.64 -25.87 -29.81
C LYS A 91 14.97 -25.33 -28.41
N GLN A 92 15.49 -24.11 -28.38
CA GLN A 92 15.76 -23.40 -27.12
C GLN A 92 14.49 -23.17 -26.32
N VAL A 93 14.64 -23.10 -24.99
CA VAL A 93 13.55 -22.93 -24.03
C VAL A 93 13.51 -21.50 -23.54
N TYR A 94 12.32 -20.96 -23.35
CA TYR A 94 12.07 -19.68 -22.67
C TYR A 94 11.61 -19.98 -21.24
N ILE A 95 12.06 -19.17 -20.28
CA ILE A 95 11.68 -19.32 -18.88
C ILE A 95 11.05 -18.02 -18.39
N LEU A 96 9.86 -18.12 -17.81
CA LEU A 96 9.13 -17.02 -17.20
C LEU A 96 8.92 -17.34 -15.72
N ILE A 97 9.41 -16.48 -14.82
CA ILE A 97 9.24 -16.63 -13.37
C ILE A 97 8.60 -15.37 -12.83
N ASP A 98 7.40 -15.54 -12.29
CA ASP A 98 6.63 -14.45 -11.73
C ASP A 98 6.75 -14.44 -10.20
N GLU A 99 6.73 -13.24 -9.63
CA GLU A 99 6.80 -12.98 -8.18
C GLU A 99 7.98 -13.68 -7.48
N TYR A 100 9.19 -13.56 -8.08
CA TYR A 100 10.39 -14.22 -7.60
C TYR A 100 10.83 -13.79 -6.19
N ASP A 101 10.40 -12.64 -5.71
CA ASP A 101 10.74 -12.03 -4.43
C ASP A 101 9.77 -12.39 -3.29
N VAL A 102 8.56 -12.85 -3.60
CA VAL A 102 7.54 -13.23 -2.59
C VAL A 102 8.04 -14.24 -1.55
N PRO A 103 8.73 -15.34 -1.92
CA PRO A 103 9.27 -16.28 -0.94
C PRO A 103 10.22 -15.63 0.07
N LEU A 104 10.98 -14.61 -0.35
CA LEU A 104 11.93 -13.90 0.50
C LEU A 104 11.22 -12.92 1.44
N ALA A 105 10.21 -12.20 0.94
CA ALA A 105 9.39 -11.30 1.73
C ALA A 105 8.73 -12.02 2.91
N LYS A 106 8.08 -13.13 2.61
CA LYS A 106 7.36 -13.91 3.62
C LYS A 106 8.32 -14.59 4.61
N ALA A 107 9.45 -15.12 4.12
CA ALA A 107 10.48 -15.69 4.99
C ALA A 107 11.10 -14.66 5.93
N HIS A 108 11.25 -13.40 5.48
CA HIS A 108 11.73 -12.32 6.34
C HIS A 108 10.74 -12.04 7.48
N ALA A 109 9.47 -11.85 7.16
CA ALA A 109 8.40 -11.61 8.14
C ALA A 109 8.26 -12.74 9.18
N LYS A 110 8.66 -13.97 8.85
CA LYS A 110 8.56 -15.16 9.70
C LYS A 110 9.90 -15.62 10.31
N GLY A 111 11.00 -14.90 10.06
CA GLY A 111 12.29 -15.12 10.71
C GLY A 111 13.15 -16.28 10.15
N PHE A 112 12.88 -16.77 8.95
CA PHE A 112 13.71 -17.81 8.28
C PHE A 112 14.31 -17.35 6.95
N HIS A 113 14.51 -16.04 6.79
CA HIS A 113 14.98 -15.40 5.54
C HIS A 113 16.27 -16.00 4.99
N GLU A 114 17.31 -16.18 5.81
CA GLU A 114 18.61 -16.71 5.36
C GLU A 114 18.49 -18.10 4.72
N LYS A 115 17.69 -19.00 5.31
CA LYS A 115 17.45 -20.34 4.75
C LYS A 115 16.74 -20.25 3.39
N MET A 116 15.80 -19.32 3.25
CA MET A 116 15.07 -19.13 2.00
C MET A 116 15.96 -18.51 0.93
N VAL A 117 16.80 -17.52 1.24
CA VAL A 117 17.81 -16.96 0.33
C VAL A 117 18.70 -18.06 -0.24
N ASN A 118 19.19 -18.97 0.61
CA ASN A 118 20.05 -20.08 0.18
C ASN A 118 19.31 -21.05 -0.75
N LEU A 119 18.04 -21.37 -0.47
CA LEU A 119 17.21 -22.22 -1.31
C LEU A 119 16.92 -21.56 -2.66
N MET A 120 16.48 -20.32 -2.67
CA MET A 120 16.13 -19.57 -3.89
C MET A 120 17.35 -19.27 -4.76
N SER A 121 18.50 -18.92 -4.15
CA SER A 121 19.76 -18.74 -4.88
C SER A 121 20.21 -20.03 -5.59
N SER A 122 19.97 -21.18 -4.96
CA SER A 122 20.28 -22.49 -5.56
C SER A 122 19.24 -22.89 -6.63
N PHE A 123 17.97 -22.62 -6.40
CA PHE A 123 16.88 -22.88 -7.34
C PHE A 123 17.02 -22.05 -8.64
N LEU A 124 17.44 -20.79 -8.51
CA LEU A 124 17.73 -19.90 -9.63
C LEU A 124 19.19 -20.04 -10.14
N GLY A 125 19.92 -21.02 -9.66
CA GLY A 125 21.33 -21.24 -9.99
C GLY A 125 21.63 -21.45 -11.48
N PHE A 126 20.64 -21.87 -12.28
CA PHE A 126 20.75 -21.98 -13.74
C PHE A 126 21.01 -20.63 -14.45
N LEU A 127 20.71 -19.50 -13.78
CA LEU A 127 21.03 -18.15 -14.29
C LEU A 127 22.54 -17.85 -14.25
N LYS A 128 23.28 -18.48 -13.32
CA LYS A 128 24.72 -18.28 -13.16
C LYS A 128 25.54 -19.07 -14.19
N ASP A 129 25.10 -20.28 -14.47
CA ASP A 129 25.75 -21.21 -15.39
C ASP A 129 24.69 -21.83 -16.31
N PRO A 130 24.28 -21.12 -17.36
CA PRO A 130 23.30 -21.62 -18.30
C PRO A 130 23.88 -22.81 -19.09
N GLN A 131 23.16 -23.93 -19.07
CA GLN A 131 23.55 -25.13 -19.80
C GLN A 131 23.69 -24.84 -21.29
N LYS A 132 24.72 -25.42 -21.90
CA LYS A 132 25.00 -25.36 -23.34
C LYS A 132 24.85 -26.72 -23.98
N ASP A 133 24.38 -26.72 -25.22
CA ASP A 133 24.44 -27.90 -26.06
C ASP A 133 25.91 -28.33 -26.26
N PRO A 134 26.26 -29.56 -25.92
CA PRO A 134 27.65 -30.03 -26.00
C PRO A 134 28.27 -29.94 -27.40
N LEU A 135 27.44 -30.11 -28.42
CA LEU A 135 27.89 -30.13 -29.83
C LEU A 135 27.83 -28.72 -30.45
N LYS A 136 26.72 -28.03 -30.28
CA LYS A 136 26.47 -26.70 -30.91
C LYS A 136 27.13 -25.55 -30.14
N LYS A 137 27.51 -25.73 -28.87
CA LYS A 137 28.02 -24.70 -27.97
C LYS A 137 27.05 -23.54 -27.69
N THR A 138 25.81 -23.66 -28.16
CA THR A 138 24.73 -22.67 -27.93
C THR A 138 24.04 -22.91 -26.61
N SER A 139 23.51 -21.87 -26.01
CA SER A 139 22.68 -21.98 -24.79
C SER A 139 21.43 -22.80 -25.07
N ILE A 140 21.04 -23.69 -24.16
CA ILE A 140 19.77 -24.42 -24.17
C ILE A 140 18.61 -23.48 -23.86
N ILE A 141 18.83 -22.50 -22.99
CA ILE A 141 17.88 -21.47 -22.64
C ILE A 141 18.08 -20.26 -23.54
N SER A 142 17.02 -19.81 -24.20
CA SER A 142 17.04 -18.64 -25.07
C SER A 142 16.96 -17.33 -24.30
N LYS A 143 15.93 -17.20 -23.45
CA LYS A 143 15.68 -16.01 -22.63
C LYS A 143 15.01 -16.39 -21.32
N VAL A 144 15.35 -15.64 -20.28
CA VAL A 144 14.68 -15.74 -18.97
C VAL A 144 14.09 -14.37 -18.66
N VAL A 145 12.83 -14.34 -18.22
CA VAL A 145 12.17 -13.16 -17.70
C VAL A 145 11.74 -13.43 -16.25
N LEU A 146 12.13 -12.54 -15.36
CA LEU A 146 11.76 -12.58 -13.95
C LEU A 146 10.95 -11.32 -13.64
N THR A 147 9.83 -11.47 -12.96
CA THR A 147 9.03 -10.35 -12.47
C THR A 147 8.90 -10.41 -10.96
N GLY A 148 8.82 -9.25 -10.32
CA GLY A 148 8.66 -9.11 -8.87
C GLY A 148 8.49 -7.64 -8.49
N CYS A 149 8.08 -7.39 -7.25
CA CYS A 149 7.89 -6.03 -6.72
C CYS A 149 9.20 -5.37 -6.32
N LEU A 150 10.16 -6.13 -5.79
CA LEU A 150 11.43 -5.58 -5.32
C LEU A 150 12.59 -6.03 -6.20
N LYS A 151 13.48 -5.08 -6.49
CA LYS A 151 14.81 -5.37 -7.02
C LYS A 151 15.63 -6.01 -5.90
N VAL A 152 15.50 -7.33 -5.72
CA VAL A 152 16.31 -8.03 -4.73
C VAL A 152 17.79 -7.85 -5.10
N ALA A 153 18.55 -7.25 -4.19
CA ALA A 153 19.92 -6.84 -4.43
C ALA A 153 20.79 -7.99 -4.99
N LYS A 154 21.69 -7.65 -5.90
CA LYS A 154 22.68 -8.60 -6.45
C LYS A 154 23.41 -9.42 -5.39
N ASN A 155 23.46 -8.92 -4.16
CA ASN A 155 24.15 -9.54 -3.03
C ASN A 155 23.35 -10.63 -2.30
N SER A 156 22.15 -11.00 -2.77
CA SER A 156 21.35 -12.09 -2.20
C SER A 156 21.24 -13.28 -3.16
N ILE A 157 20.09 -13.46 -3.82
CA ILE A 157 19.85 -14.62 -4.70
C ILE A 157 20.56 -14.54 -6.04
N PHE A 158 20.90 -13.33 -6.53
CA PHE A 158 21.56 -13.11 -7.82
C PHE A 158 23.09 -12.91 -7.72
N THR A 159 23.70 -13.19 -6.57
CA THR A 159 25.16 -13.15 -6.43
C THR A 159 25.82 -14.04 -7.47
N GLY A 160 26.68 -13.45 -8.31
CA GLY A 160 27.35 -14.16 -9.41
C GLY A 160 26.57 -14.29 -10.73
N VAL A 161 25.38 -13.70 -10.85
CA VAL A 161 24.68 -13.54 -12.13
C VAL A 161 25.15 -12.25 -12.78
N ASN A 162 25.89 -12.33 -13.88
CA ASN A 162 26.51 -11.16 -14.52
C ASN A 162 25.72 -10.64 -15.73
N ASN A 163 24.80 -11.42 -16.25
CA ASN A 163 24.02 -11.14 -17.46
C ASN A 163 22.54 -10.81 -17.19
N LEU A 164 22.21 -10.45 -15.95
CA LEU A 164 20.87 -10.00 -15.60
C LEU A 164 20.75 -8.51 -15.89
N TYR A 165 19.84 -8.17 -16.79
CA TYR A 165 19.37 -6.80 -17.02
C TYR A 165 18.16 -6.55 -16.12
N VAL A 166 18.21 -5.52 -15.30
CA VAL A 166 17.11 -5.18 -14.39
C VAL A 166 16.52 -3.85 -14.82
N ASN A 167 15.24 -3.86 -15.08
CA ASN A 167 14.45 -2.66 -15.37
C ASN A 167 13.45 -2.42 -14.24
N THR A 168 13.34 -1.19 -13.77
CA THR A 168 12.47 -0.78 -12.68
C THR A 168 11.54 0.35 -13.12
N VAL A 169 10.52 0.64 -12.31
CA VAL A 169 9.59 1.76 -12.54
C VAL A 169 10.27 3.14 -12.45
N ALA A 170 11.51 3.19 -11.96
CA ALA A 170 12.31 4.40 -11.81
C ALA A 170 13.36 4.59 -12.92
N ASP A 171 13.46 3.66 -13.86
CA ASP A 171 14.44 3.75 -14.94
C ASP A 171 13.93 4.67 -16.06
N GLN A 172 14.88 5.38 -16.71
CA GLN A 172 14.60 6.29 -17.84
C GLN A 172 14.65 5.58 -19.19
N GLU A 173 14.73 4.25 -19.20
CA GLU A 173 14.79 3.48 -20.42
C GLU A 173 13.41 3.23 -21.01
N THR A 174 13.31 3.30 -22.34
CA THR A 174 12.04 3.25 -23.06
C THR A 174 11.73 1.90 -23.69
N GLU A 175 12.68 0.94 -23.64
CA GLU A 175 12.53 -0.35 -24.33
C GLU A 175 11.31 -1.15 -23.85
N TYR A 176 10.99 -1.07 -22.56
CA TYR A 176 9.90 -1.81 -21.94
C TYR A 176 8.69 -0.95 -21.53
N THR A 177 8.77 0.36 -21.73
CA THR A 177 7.64 1.25 -21.45
C THR A 177 6.49 0.94 -22.42
N GLY A 178 5.27 0.83 -21.92
CA GLY A 178 4.09 0.50 -22.71
C GLY A 178 3.90 -0.99 -23.03
N ILE A 179 4.74 -1.91 -22.50
CA ILE A 179 4.56 -3.35 -22.67
C ILE A 179 3.74 -3.96 -21.53
N ILE A 180 3.90 -3.42 -20.32
CA ILE A 180 3.21 -3.89 -19.10
C ILE A 180 2.20 -2.82 -18.69
N GLY A 181 0.93 -3.17 -18.65
CA GLY A 181 -0.18 -2.25 -18.44
C GLY A 181 -0.96 -1.97 -19.72
N PHE A 182 -1.99 -1.13 -19.64
CA PHE A 182 -2.72 -0.63 -20.79
C PHE A 182 -2.30 0.80 -21.09
N THR A 183 -2.01 1.07 -22.37
CA THR A 183 -1.84 2.42 -22.88
C THR A 183 -3.18 3.16 -22.93
N LYS A 184 -3.13 4.47 -23.06
CA LYS A 184 -4.33 5.29 -23.24
C LYS A 184 -5.19 4.83 -24.42
N ASP A 185 -4.57 4.52 -25.57
CA ASP A 185 -5.29 4.12 -26.77
C ASP A 185 -5.95 2.74 -26.59
N GLU A 186 -5.26 1.79 -25.96
CA GLU A 186 -5.82 0.48 -25.63
C GLU A 186 -6.99 0.60 -24.66
N THR A 187 -6.85 1.41 -23.61
CA THR A 187 -7.92 1.66 -22.64
C THR A 187 -9.15 2.28 -23.32
N GLN A 188 -8.94 3.30 -24.16
CA GLN A 188 -10.05 3.93 -24.90
C GLN A 188 -10.74 2.94 -25.84
N LYS A 189 -9.96 2.10 -26.53
CA LYS A 189 -10.51 1.07 -27.40
C LYS A 189 -11.35 0.07 -26.62
N ILE A 190 -10.85 -0.44 -25.51
CA ILE A 190 -11.60 -1.40 -24.65
C ILE A 190 -12.88 -0.75 -24.12
N LEU A 191 -12.83 0.48 -23.63
CA LEU A 191 -14.04 1.18 -23.16
C LEU A 191 -15.08 1.35 -24.27
N LYS A 192 -14.65 1.68 -25.49
CA LYS A 192 -15.53 1.78 -26.65
C LYS A 192 -16.14 0.44 -27.04
N ASP A 193 -15.37 -0.64 -27.02
CA ASP A 193 -15.84 -1.99 -27.37
C ASP A 193 -16.95 -2.47 -26.39
N TYR A 194 -16.99 -1.92 -25.17
CA TYR A 194 -18.01 -2.17 -24.15
C TYR A 194 -19.04 -1.01 -23.97
N GLU A 195 -19.04 -0.03 -24.87
CA GLU A 195 -19.95 1.13 -24.82
C GLU A 195 -19.87 1.96 -23.52
N LEU A 196 -18.68 2.01 -22.91
CA LEU A 196 -18.37 2.74 -21.67
C LEU A 196 -17.47 3.95 -21.89
N ASP A 197 -17.30 4.39 -23.13
CA ASP A 197 -16.40 5.50 -23.52
C ASP A 197 -16.84 6.86 -22.95
N ASP A 198 -18.13 7.06 -22.65
CA ASP A 198 -18.64 8.24 -21.92
C ASP A 198 -17.96 8.42 -20.56
N PHE A 199 -17.47 7.34 -19.95
CA PHE A 199 -16.81 7.31 -18.65
C PHE A 199 -15.29 7.41 -18.72
N SER A 200 -14.72 7.65 -19.90
CA SER A 200 -13.25 7.69 -20.12
C SER A 200 -12.53 8.65 -19.18
N GLN A 201 -13.14 9.81 -18.85
CA GLN A 201 -12.51 10.77 -17.93
C GLN A 201 -12.53 10.26 -16.48
N ALA A 202 -13.58 9.59 -16.06
CA ALA A 202 -13.66 8.98 -14.72
C ALA A 202 -12.64 7.84 -14.58
N VAL A 203 -12.55 6.95 -15.59
CA VAL A 203 -11.55 5.88 -15.66
C VAL A 203 -10.14 6.45 -15.63
N LYS A 204 -9.89 7.55 -16.38
CA LYS A 204 -8.60 8.23 -16.37
C LYS A 204 -8.25 8.75 -14.97
N ASN A 205 -9.15 9.43 -14.29
CA ASN A 205 -8.89 10.01 -12.98
C ASN A 205 -8.60 8.94 -11.91
N TYR A 206 -9.25 7.77 -12.03
CA TYR A 206 -9.15 6.70 -11.04
C TYR A 206 -8.03 5.71 -11.30
N TYR A 207 -7.68 5.39 -12.57
CA TYR A 207 -6.83 4.23 -12.89
C TYR A 207 -5.62 4.55 -13.77
N ASP A 208 -5.47 5.82 -14.21
CA ASP A 208 -4.30 6.32 -14.93
C ASP A 208 -3.24 6.85 -13.95
N GLY A 209 -2.20 7.43 -14.49
CA GLY A 209 -1.23 8.23 -13.75
C GLY A 209 0.05 7.51 -13.39
N TYR A 210 0.16 6.20 -13.62
CA TYR A 210 1.44 5.51 -13.61
C TYR A 210 2.28 5.98 -14.80
N LYS A 211 3.46 6.51 -14.53
CA LYS A 211 4.30 7.08 -15.56
C LYS A 211 5.64 6.34 -15.62
N PHE A 212 5.75 5.46 -16.59
CA PHE A 212 7.01 4.79 -16.93
C PHE A 212 7.78 5.65 -17.92
N TYR A 213 8.61 6.56 -17.41
CA TYR A 213 9.37 7.57 -18.13
C TYR A 213 8.50 8.42 -19.08
N ASP A 214 8.38 8.03 -20.35
CA ASP A 214 7.64 8.76 -21.40
C ASP A 214 6.19 8.28 -21.61
N LYS A 215 5.79 7.16 -21.01
CA LYS A 215 4.47 6.55 -21.19
C LYS A 215 3.59 6.65 -19.95
N GLU A 216 2.35 7.07 -20.15
CA GLU A 216 1.27 6.94 -19.17
C GLU A 216 0.59 5.59 -19.34
N MET A 217 0.41 4.87 -18.24
CA MET A 217 -0.11 3.51 -18.22
C MET A 217 -1.25 3.40 -17.22
N PHE A 218 -2.28 2.66 -17.62
CA PHE A 218 -3.38 2.26 -16.77
C PHE A 218 -3.13 0.87 -16.17
N CYS A 219 -3.56 0.65 -14.93
CA CYS A 219 -3.58 -0.68 -14.35
C CYS A 219 -4.63 -1.56 -15.03
N PRO A 220 -4.24 -2.68 -15.69
CA PRO A 220 -5.18 -3.52 -16.40
C PRO A 220 -6.27 -4.12 -15.50
N TRP A 221 -5.91 -4.51 -14.28
CA TRP A 221 -6.84 -5.06 -13.30
C TRP A 221 -8.00 -4.11 -13.02
N ASP A 222 -7.70 -2.83 -12.82
CA ASP A 222 -8.70 -1.83 -12.45
C ASP A 222 -9.60 -1.48 -13.62
N VAL A 223 -9.03 -1.31 -14.82
CA VAL A 223 -9.80 -1.07 -16.03
C VAL A 223 -10.76 -2.24 -16.33
N ILE A 224 -10.27 -3.48 -16.26
CA ILE A 224 -11.10 -4.67 -16.51
C ILE A 224 -12.16 -4.83 -15.42
N SER A 225 -11.81 -4.57 -14.16
CA SER A 225 -12.74 -4.64 -13.03
C SER A 225 -13.85 -3.58 -13.13
N PHE A 226 -13.51 -2.35 -13.55
CA PHE A 226 -14.47 -1.31 -13.85
C PHE A 226 -15.46 -1.75 -14.92
N ILE A 227 -14.98 -2.27 -16.04
CA ILE A 227 -15.82 -2.74 -17.14
C ILE A 227 -16.73 -3.87 -16.66
N ARG A 228 -16.16 -4.89 -16.03
CA ARG A 228 -16.91 -6.06 -15.54
C ARG A 228 -18.04 -5.68 -14.58
N LYS A 229 -17.79 -4.71 -13.70
CA LYS A 229 -18.78 -4.27 -12.72
C LYS A 229 -19.89 -3.41 -13.34
N ASN A 230 -19.56 -2.56 -14.31
CA ASN A 230 -20.44 -1.54 -14.82
C ASN A 230 -21.12 -1.91 -16.14
N PHE A 231 -20.66 -2.92 -16.86
CA PHE A 231 -21.21 -3.35 -18.14
C PHE A 231 -22.72 -3.68 -18.06
N ASN A 232 -23.15 -4.38 -17.00
CA ASN A 232 -24.55 -4.72 -16.81
C ASN A 232 -25.44 -3.47 -16.58
N PHE A 233 -24.95 -2.46 -15.87
CA PHE A 233 -25.67 -1.19 -15.69
C PHE A 233 -25.86 -0.47 -17.01
N LYS A 234 -24.84 -0.49 -17.90
CA LYS A 234 -24.97 0.07 -19.25
C LYS A 234 -26.02 -0.68 -20.07
N GLN A 235 -26.01 -2.02 -20.06
CA GLN A 235 -26.95 -2.86 -20.80
C GLN A 235 -28.40 -2.69 -20.32
N THR A 236 -28.62 -2.42 -19.07
CA THR A 236 -29.96 -2.20 -18.47
C THR A 236 -30.44 -0.75 -18.50
N GLY A 237 -29.60 0.18 -19.00
CA GLY A 237 -29.90 1.60 -19.06
C GLY A 237 -29.73 2.36 -17.73
N ASN A 238 -29.22 1.72 -16.68
CA ASN A 238 -28.99 2.33 -15.35
C ASN A 238 -27.65 3.07 -15.32
N THR A 239 -27.46 4.04 -16.20
CA THR A 239 -26.18 4.76 -16.38
C THR A 239 -25.76 5.58 -15.16
N ASP A 240 -26.69 6.01 -14.32
CA ASP A 240 -26.42 6.78 -13.10
C ASP A 240 -25.71 5.96 -12.02
N ASP A 241 -25.79 4.63 -12.10
CA ASP A 241 -25.11 3.69 -11.18
C ASP A 241 -23.66 3.38 -11.63
N ILE A 242 -23.26 3.81 -12.82
CA ILE A 242 -21.92 3.58 -13.37
C ILE A 242 -20.93 4.51 -12.69
N LYS A 243 -20.00 3.93 -11.92
CA LYS A 243 -18.95 4.69 -11.23
C LYS A 243 -17.68 3.88 -11.03
N PRO A 244 -16.54 4.55 -11.00
CA PRO A 244 -15.30 3.93 -10.54
C PRO A 244 -15.45 3.34 -9.13
N GLY A 245 -14.60 2.39 -8.82
CA GLY A 245 -14.49 1.79 -7.50
C GLY A 245 -13.05 1.45 -7.20
N ASN A 246 -12.72 1.25 -5.93
CA ASN A 246 -11.42 0.80 -5.53
C ASN A 246 -11.33 -0.73 -5.70
N TYR A 247 -10.51 -1.18 -6.65
CA TYR A 247 -10.30 -2.59 -6.98
C TYR A 247 -8.91 -3.08 -6.57
N TRP A 248 -7.96 -2.15 -6.48
CA TRP A 248 -6.56 -2.46 -6.21
C TRP A 248 -6.33 -2.86 -4.75
N ASP A 249 -6.87 -2.12 -3.79
CA ASP A 249 -6.73 -2.36 -2.35
C ASP A 249 -7.24 -3.76 -1.93
N LYS A 250 -8.26 -4.26 -2.63
CA LYS A 250 -8.84 -5.58 -2.38
C LYS A 250 -8.05 -6.74 -3.01
N SER A 251 -7.07 -6.44 -3.85
CA SER A 251 -6.26 -7.44 -4.54
C SER A 251 -4.97 -7.80 -3.80
N SER A 252 -4.49 -6.92 -2.91
CA SER A 252 -3.30 -7.16 -2.09
C SER A 252 -3.70 -7.67 -0.70
N SER A 253 -3.19 -8.84 -0.30
CA SER A 253 -3.52 -9.49 0.96
C SER A 253 -2.99 -8.76 2.21
N ASP A 254 -1.97 -7.92 2.06
CA ASP A 254 -1.39 -7.14 3.16
C ASP A 254 -0.84 -5.83 2.58
N SER A 255 -1.42 -4.70 2.95
CA SER A 255 -0.91 -3.42 2.50
C SER A 255 0.47 -3.18 3.12
N ALA A 256 1.51 -3.19 2.31
CA ALA A 256 2.86 -2.77 2.73
C ALA A 256 2.81 -1.40 3.42
N LEU A 257 1.91 -0.54 2.98
CA LEU A 257 1.62 0.75 3.59
C LEU A 257 1.21 0.63 5.07
N GLY A 258 0.29 -0.30 5.41
CA GLY A 258 -0.19 -0.47 6.78
C GLY A 258 0.90 -0.95 7.74
N GLU A 259 1.76 -1.87 7.31
CA GLU A 259 2.85 -2.42 8.12
C GLU A 259 3.89 -1.35 8.47
N TYR A 260 4.31 -0.55 7.49
CA TYR A 260 5.41 0.41 7.65
C TYR A 260 4.98 1.79 8.18
N LEU A 261 3.69 2.14 8.15
CA LEU A 261 3.20 3.40 8.72
C LEU A 261 3.55 3.59 10.20
N GLY A 262 3.74 2.51 10.94
CA GLY A 262 4.17 2.55 12.35
C GLY A 262 5.55 3.15 12.58
N TYR A 263 6.40 3.16 11.56
CA TYR A 263 7.81 3.57 11.64
C TYR A 263 8.08 4.98 11.09
N LEU A 264 7.04 5.72 10.70
CA LEU A 264 7.17 7.05 10.14
C LEU A 264 7.68 8.06 11.17
N THR A 265 8.67 8.86 10.76
CA THR A 265 9.17 10.01 11.50
C THR A 265 8.29 11.24 11.27
N ASP A 266 8.53 12.34 12.01
CA ASP A 266 7.81 13.62 11.76
C ASP A 266 8.04 14.16 10.35
N ASN A 267 9.23 13.96 9.78
CA ASN A 267 9.53 14.35 8.41
C ASN A 267 8.76 13.49 7.39
N ASP A 268 8.61 12.20 7.64
CA ASP A 268 7.83 11.29 6.80
C ASP A 268 6.34 11.59 6.88
N ASN A 269 5.84 11.94 8.04
CA ASN A 269 4.46 12.42 8.20
C ASN A 269 4.21 13.67 7.35
N GLN A 270 5.17 14.59 7.24
CA GLN A 270 5.05 15.77 6.37
C GLN A 270 5.08 15.40 4.89
N LYS A 271 5.94 14.45 4.48
CA LYS A 271 5.96 13.91 3.12
C LYS A 271 4.63 13.24 2.78
N MET A 272 4.09 12.42 3.69
CA MET A 272 2.78 11.77 3.55
C MET A 272 1.65 12.78 3.32
N GLN A 273 1.61 13.84 4.13
CA GLN A 273 0.64 14.92 3.97
C GLN A 273 0.79 15.64 2.62
N ASN A 274 2.02 15.89 2.18
CA ASN A 274 2.26 16.50 0.87
C ASN A 274 1.71 15.62 -0.27
N LEU A 275 1.90 14.31 -0.20
CA LEU A 275 1.39 13.34 -1.19
C LEU A 275 -0.14 13.34 -1.25
N VAL A 276 -0.81 13.19 -0.11
CA VAL A 276 -2.29 13.23 -0.03
C VAL A 276 -2.83 14.56 -0.54
N ASN A 277 -2.06 15.63 -0.38
CA ASN A 277 -2.36 16.95 -0.89
C ASN A 277 -2.03 17.14 -2.39
N GLY A 278 -1.70 16.09 -3.12
CA GLY A 278 -1.38 16.13 -4.54
C GLY A 278 -0.06 16.81 -4.88
N LYS A 279 0.85 16.93 -3.90
CA LYS A 279 2.21 17.45 -4.12
C LYS A 279 3.18 16.29 -4.31
N SER A 280 4.23 16.52 -5.09
CA SER A 280 5.37 15.62 -5.17
C SER A 280 6.26 15.74 -3.95
N ILE A 281 6.86 14.63 -3.53
CA ILE A 281 7.90 14.57 -2.51
C ILE A 281 9.20 14.06 -3.11
N SER A 282 10.34 14.35 -2.47
CA SER A 282 11.64 13.81 -2.88
C SER A 282 12.26 12.93 -1.81
N PHE A 283 13.02 11.94 -2.28
CA PHE A 283 13.85 11.07 -1.46
C PHE A 283 14.97 10.45 -2.32
N GLN A 284 15.97 9.85 -1.67
CA GLN A 284 17.03 9.12 -2.39
C GLN A 284 16.59 7.69 -2.63
N LEU A 285 16.45 7.33 -3.92
CA LEU A 285 16.08 5.96 -4.29
C LEU A 285 17.15 4.98 -3.83
N ASN A 286 16.76 3.98 -3.04
CA ASN A 286 17.63 2.89 -2.65
C ASN A 286 17.54 1.72 -3.65
N ASP A 287 18.39 1.75 -4.66
CA ASP A 287 18.51 0.67 -5.66
C ASP A 287 18.98 -0.67 -5.10
N SER A 288 19.51 -0.67 -3.88
CA SER A 288 20.03 -1.85 -3.20
C SER A 288 19.10 -2.35 -2.10
N MET A 289 17.89 -1.82 -2.04
CA MET A 289 16.89 -2.19 -1.05
C MET A 289 16.61 -3.69 -1.11
N ASN A 290 16.60 -4.31 0.06
CA ASN A 290 16.19 -5.69 0.26
C ASN A 290 15.40 -5.81 1.57
N TYR A 291 14.83 -6.97 1.85
CA TYR A 291 14.01 -7.15 3.05
C TYR A 291 14.79 -6.99 4.36
N ASP A 292 16.12 -7.23 4.36
CA ASP A 292 16.95 -7.01 5.55
C ASP A 292 17.12 -5.51 5.84
N THR A 293 17.35 -4.68 4.80
CA THR A 293 17.47 -3.23 4.96
C THR A 293 16.15 -2.57 5.35
N LEU A 294 15.01 -3.10 4.91
CA LEU A 294 13.70 -2.63 5.34
C LEU A 294 13.49 -2.77 6.85
N SER A 295 14.06 -3.80 7.47
CA SER A 295 14.00 -3.99 8.93
C SER A 295 14.75 -2.92 9.73
N GLU A 296 15.66 -2.17 9.11
CA GLU A 296 16.36 -1.04 9.72
C GLU A 296 15.50 0.24 9.78
N HIS A 297 14.29 0.23 9.19
CA HIS A 297 13.29 1.30 9.19
C HIS A 297 13.83 2.66 8.74
N LYS A 298 14.62 2.69 7.67
CA LYS A 298 15.09 3.93 7.05
C LYS A 298 13.98 4.57 6.23
N SER A 299 13.82 5.88 6.33
CA SER A 299 12.80 6.65 5.60
C SER A 299 12.87 6.41 4.09
N ASP A 300 14.06 6.49 3.50
CA ASP A 300 14.23 6.32 2.04
C ASP A 300 13.89 4.90 1.56
N ASP A 301 14.11 3.87 2.39
CA ASP A 301 13.71 2.50 2.08
C ASP A 301 12.18 2.35 2.07
N PHE A 302 11.48 3.00 3.00
CA PHE A 302 10.02 3.04 3.00
C PHE A 302 9.45 3.70 1.73
N TRP A 303 9.98 4.85 1.33
CA TRP A 303 9.53 5.55 0.12
C TRP A 303 9.89 4.77 -1.15
N SER A 304 11.05 4.12 -1.18
CA SER A 304 11.46 3.23 -2.28
C SER A 304 10.51 2.03 -2.39
N LEU A 305 10.11 1.43 -1.27
CA LEU A 305 9.12 0.35 -1.23
C LEU A 305 7.79 0.78 -1.83
N LEU A 306 7.25 1.94 -1.40
CA LEU A 306 5.98 2.45 -1.92
C LEU A 306 6.01 2.73 -3.42
N LEU A 307 7.16 3.17 -3.95
CA LEU A 307 7.34 3.35 -5.39
C LEU A 307 7.33 2.01 -6.13
N HIS A 308 8.11 1.02 -5.67
CA HIS A 308 8.21 -0.28 -6.32
C HIS A 308 6.93 -1.12 -6.21
N THR A 309 6.15 -0.93 -5.16
CA THR A 309 4.86 -1.62 -4.97
C THR A 309 3.66 -0.91 -5.61
N GLY A 310 3.89 0.22 -6.29
CA GLY A 310 2.85 0.91 -7.06
C GLY A 310 1.97 1.89 -6.27
N TYR A 311 2.26 2.15 -4.99
CA TYR A 311 1.59 3.23 -4.26
C TYR A 311 2.01 4.63 -4.73
N LEU A 312 3.19 4.73 -5.34
CA LEU A 312 3.73 5.98 -5.87
C LEU A 312 4.14 5.80 -7.33
N THR A 313 4.21 6.89 -8.04
CA THR A 313 4.77 6.97 -9.40
C THR A 313 5.78 8.10 -9.47
N VAL A 314 6.75 8.00 -10.38
CA VAL A 314 7.76 9.04 -10.57
C VAL A 314 7.14 10.29 -11.19
N ASP A 315 7.43 11.45 -10.61
CA ASP A 315 7.19 12.76 -11.23
C ASP A 315 8.40 13.14 -12.09
N TRP A 316 8.41 12.64 -13.32
CA TRP A 316 9.53 12.84 -14.23
C TRP A 316 9.78 14.30 -14.57
N VAL A 317 8.74 15.14 -14.57
CA VAL A 317 8.88 16.57 -14.85
C VAL A 317 9.70 17.25 -13.75
N GLN A 318 9.36 16.97 -12.50
CA GLN A 318 10.05 17.56 -11.36
C GLN A 318 11.45 16.96 -11.18
N THR A 319 11.59 15.63 -11.37
CA THR A 319 12.88 14.91 -11.28
C THR A 319 13.88 15.48 -12.29
N GLN A 320 13.52 15.57 -13.57
CA GLN A 320 14.41 16.11 -14.61
C GLN A 320 14.75 17.58 -14.40
N LYS A 321 13.80 18.38 -13.91
CA LYS A 321 14.07 19.79 -13.59
C LYS A 321 15.12 19.94 -12.50
N GLU A 322 15.09 19.11 -11.47
CA GLU A 322 16.06 19.14 -10.38
C GLU A 322 17.41 18.52 -10.78
N GLU A 323 17.42 17.49 -11.62
CA GLU A 323 18.66 16.92 -12.19
C GLU A 323 19.45 17.97 -12.98
N LEU A 324 18.75 18.81 -13.76
CA LEU A 324 19.35 19.91 -14.51
C LEU A 324 19.83 21.06 -13.64
N ALA A 325 19.21 21.25 -12.47
CA ALA A 325 19.53 22.34 -11.56
C ALA A 325 20.73 22.06 -10.65
N LYS A 326 21.03 20.78 -10.38
CA LYS A 326 22.08 20.35 -9.44
C LYS A 326 22.88 19.19 -10.03
N GLU A 327 24.15 19.44 -10.36
CA GLU A 327 25.10 18.35 -10.67
C GLU A 327 25.16 17.35 -9.50
N ASN A 328 24.94 16.06 -9.75
CA ASN A 328 24.90 14.96 -8.79
C ASN A 328 23.68 14.87 -7.86
N ASN A 329 22.55 15.48 -8.18
CA ASN A 329 21.31 15.21 -7.44
C ASN A 329 20.84 13.76 -7.71
N LYS A 330 20.71 12.97 -6.63
CA LYS A 330 20.19 11.57 -6.67
C LYS A 330 18.75 11.48 -6.16
N ASP A 331 18.12 12.63 -5.90
CA ASP A 331 16.77 12.66 -5.40
C ASP A 331 15.79 12.39 -6.54
N ILE A 332 14.91 11.42 -6.34
CA ILE A 332 13.77 11.17 -7.21
C ILE A 332 12.53 11.84 -6.64
N PHE A 333 11.73 12.44 -7.52
CA PHE A 333 10.44 13.02 -7.13
C PHE A 333 9.31 12.05 -7.46
N VAL A 334 8.41 11.85 -6.50
CA VAL A 334 7.28 10.92 -6.64
C VAL A 334 5.97 11.57 -6.20
N ARG A 335 4.87 11.06 -6.73
CA ARG A 335 3.52 11.49 -6.36
C ARG A 335 2.57 10.29 -6.31
N ILE A 336 1.40 10.46 -5.72
CA ILE A 336 0.30 9.50 -5.82
C ILE A 336 -0.17 9.48 -7.29
N PRO A 337 -0.33 8.29 -7.91
CA PRO A 337 -0.66 8.19 -9.32
C PRO A 337 -2.08 8.68 -9.64
N ASN A 338 -3.08 8.29 -8.86
CA ASN A 338 -4.50 8.45 -9.19
C ASN A 338 -5.39 8.49 -7.94
N LEU A 339 -6.71 8.64 -8.15
CA LEU A 339 -7.69 8.73 -7.06
C LEU A 339 -7.87 7.42 -6.31
N GLU A 340 -7.77 6.26 -6.97
CA GLU A 340 -7.88 4.96 -6.30
C GLU A 340 -6.80 4.78 -5.24
N ILE A 341 -5.55 5.08 -5.61
CA ILE A 341 -4.42 5.01 -4.68
C ILE A 341 -4.50 6.10 -3.61
N LEU A 342 -5.02 7.28 -3.95
CA LEU A 342 -5.28 8.32 -2.95
C LEU A 342 -6.25 7.83 -1.88
N GLU A 343 -7.35 7.18 -2.27
CA GLU A 343 -8.29 6.55 -1.33
C GLU A 343 -7.61 5.49 -0.45
N CYS A 344 -6.69 4.70 -1.00
CA CYS A 344 -5.90 3.75 -0.20
C CYS A 344 -5.06 4.45 0.88
N PHE A 345 -4.41 5.56 0.54
CA PHE A 345 -3.66 6.36 1.53
C PHE A 345 -4.57 6.94 2.60
N GLU A 346 -5.70 7.52 2.22
CA GLU A 346 -6.67 8.11 3.15
C GLU A 346 -7.22 7.06 4.11
N ASN A 347 -7.64 5.89 3.61
CA ASN A 347 -8.14 4.80 4.42
C ASN A 347 -7.09 4.27 5.40
N ASN A 348 -5.85 4.06 4.97
CA ASN A 348 -4.77 3.63 5.85
C ASN A 348 -4.44 4.66 6.94
N ILE A 349 -4.50 5.96 6.61
CA ILE A 349 -4.31 7.04 7.59
C ILE A 349 -5.45 7.03 8.62
N LEU A 350 -6.70 6.86 8.17
CA LEU A 350 -7.87 6.76 9.05
C LEU A 350 -7.79 5.54 9.96
N ASP A 351 -7.41 4.37 9.42
CA ASP A 351 -7.22 3.14 10.19
C ASP A 351 -6.13 3.30 11.26
N ARG A 352 -5.01 3.95 10.90
CA ARG A 352 -3.95 4.27 11.85
C ARG A 352 -4.43 5.22 12.94
N PHE A 353 -5.19 6.24 12.57
CA PHE A 353 -5.79 7.17 13.52
C PHE A 353 -6.70 6.42 14.50
N GLY A 354 -7.60 5.57 13.99
CA GLY A 354 -8.46 4.73 14.81
C GLY A 354 -7.69 3.81 15.77
N LYS A 355 -6.62 3.15 15.30
CA LYS A 355 -5.76 2.31 16.13
C LYS A 355 -5.06 3.09 17.24
N ILE A 356 -4.56 4.31 16.97
CA ILE A 356 -3.95 5.18 17.97
C ILE A 356 -4.98 5.62 19.03
N LEU A 357 -6.18 6.00 18.59
CA LEU A 357 -7.25 6.41 19.48
C LEU A 357 -7.75 5.28 20.39
N SER A 358 -7.77 4.06 19.87
CA SER A 358 -8.17 2.86 20.64
C SER A 358 -7.07 2.38 21.60
N LYS A 359 -5.80 2.70 21.33
CA LYS A 359 -4.70 2.34 22.20
C LYS A 359 -4.83 3.04 23.56
N ASP A 360 -4.77 2.27 24.64
CA ASP A 360 -4.91 2.75 26.00
C ASP A 360 -6.22 3.55 26.26
N ASN A 361 -7.25 3.32 25.42
CA ASN A 361 -8.52 4.07 25.44
C ASN A 361 -8.34 5.59 25.33
N LEU A 362 -7.38 6.04 24.49
CA LEU A 362 -6.98 7.45 24.40
C LEU A 362 -8.17 8.37 24.10
N ALA A 363 -9.04 8.00 23.12
CA ALA A 363 -10.23 8.78 22.80
C ALA A 363 -11.15 8.97 23.99
N LEU A 364 -11.46 7.88 24.72
CA LEU A 364 -12.30 7.93 25.93
C LEU A 364 -11.64 8.72 27.05
N ASN A 365 -10.34 8.61 27.21
CA ASN A 365 -9.60 9.38 28.22
C ASN A 365 -9.62 10.89 27.92
N ILE A 366 -9.55 11.29 26.63
CA ILE A 366 -9.72 12.71 26.22
C ILE A 366 -11.14 13.17 26.54
N ALA A 367 -12.17 12.39 26.19
CA ALA A 367 -13.55 12.73 26.47
C ALA A 367 -13.83 12.87 27.98
N ASN A 368 -13.37 11.93 28.79
CA ASN A 368 -13.50 11.98 30.25
C ASN A 368 -12.74 13.19 30.84
N ALA A 369 -11.58 13.52 30.32
CA ALA A 369 -10.83 14.69 30.76
C ALA A 369 -11.58 16.01 30.49
N LEU A 370 -12.30 16.10 29.37
CA LEU A 370 -13.18 17.25 29.07
C LEU A 370 -14.38 17.32 30.05
N LEU A 371 -15.00 16.19 30.34
CA LEU A 371 -16.08 16.09 31.34
C LEU A 371 -15.61 16.42 32.76
N GLU A 372 -14.32 16.27 33.03
CA GLU A 372 -13.70 16.58 34.32
C GLU A 372 -13.00 17.94 34.37
N GLY A 373 -12.96 18.68 33.25
CA GLY A 373 -12.32 19.97 33.15
C GLY A 373 -10.79 19.94 33.19
N LYS A 374 -10.15 18.79 32.85
CA LYS A 374 -8.70 18.59 32.85
C LYS A 374 -8.02 19.12 31.59
N VAL A 375 -7.95 20.45 31.47
CA VAL A 375 -7.47 21.19 30.30
C VAL A 375 -6.08 20.75 29.84
N ASP A 376 -5.12 20.69 30.78
CA ASP A 376 -3.72 20.37 30.46
C ASP A 376 -3.57 18.98 29.85
N TYR A 377 -4.31 18.00 30.36
CA TYR A 377 -4.32 16.65 29.81
C TYR A 377 -4.84 16.62 28.36
N VAL A 378 -5.97 17.30 28.10
CA VAL A 378 -6.57 17.36 26.78
C VAL A 378 -5.60 18.01 25.78
N GLN A 379 -5.00 19.14 26.15
CA GLN A 379 -4.07 19.87 25.31
C GLN A 379 -2.79 19.04 25.03
N ASP A 380 -2.26 18.34 26.04
CA ASP A 380 -1.11 17.44 25.89
C ASP A 380 -1.40 16.29 24.93
N LYS A 381 -2.60 15.70 24.97
CA LYS A 381 -2.97 14.57 24.10
C LYS A 381 -3.40 15.01 22.68
N LEU A 382 -4.08 16.13 22.54
CA LEU A 382 -4.44 16.65 21.21
C LEU A 382 -3.21 17.12 20.41
N GLY A 383 -2.18 17.68 21.03
CA GLY A 383 -0.99 18.21 20.36
C GLY A 383 -0.29 17.17 19.45
N PRO A 384 0.07 15.98 19.93
CA PRO A 384 0.66 14.92 19.11
C PRO A 384 -0.29 14.43 18.00
N LEU A 385 -1.59 14.28 18.27
CA LEU A 385 -2.58 13.89 17.27
C LEU A 385 -2.68 14.92 16.14
N LEU A 386 -2.70 16.21 16.49
CA LEU A 386 -2.69 17.29 15.50
C LEU A 386 -1.42 17.27 14.64
N ARG A 387 -0.26 17.05 15.24
CA ARG A 387 1.00 16.94 14.49
C ARG A 387 1.03 15.76 13.52
N SER A 388 0.42 14.66 13.90
CA SER A 388 0.42 13.42 13.12
C SER A 388 -0.64 13.38 12.03
N PHE A 389 -1.81 14.01 12.24
CA PHE A 389 -2.97 13.82 11.37
C PHE A 389 -3.53 15.11 10.74
N VAL A 390 -3.13 16.29 11.21
CA VAL A 390 -3.60 17.56 10.63
C VAL A 390 -2.69 18.01 9.50
N SER A 391 -3.25 18.15 8.30
CA SER A 391 -2.56 18.65 7.12
C SER A 391 -2.54 20.19 7.08
N VAL A 392 -1.43 20.76 6.61
CA VAL A 392 -1.33 22.23 6.38
C VAL A 392 -2.26 22.68 5.25
N ARG A 393 -2.66 21.78 4.32
CA ARG A 393 -3.55 22.13 3.20
C ARG A 393 -5.00 22.29 3.64
N ASP A 394 -5.42 21.61 4.69
CA ASP A 394 -6.76 21.78 5.23
C ASP A 394 -6.95 23.21 5.74
N THR A 395 -5.84 23.92 5.96
CA THR A 395 -5.80 25.36 6.24
C THR A 395 -5.68 26.23 4.98
N ALA A 396 -5.54 25.69 3.78
CA ALA A 396 -5.36 26.43 2.51
C ALA A 396 -6.57 26.37 1.57
N THR A 397 -7.59 25.56 1.88
CA THR A 397 -8.83 25.45 1.08
C THR A 397 -9.75 26.65 1.35
N LYS A 398 -10.66 26.95 0.39
CA LYS A 398 -11.69 28.00 0.57
C LYS A 398 -12.81 27.59 1.53
N ALA A 399 -12.85 26.33 2.01
CA ALA A 399 -13.80 25.87 3.01
C ALA A 399 -13.45 26.49 4.39
N PRO A 400 -14.43 26.74 5.25
CA PRO A 400 -14.19 27.19 6.60
C PRO A 400 -13.25 26.23 7.34
N HIS A 401 -12.12 26.72 7.84
CA HIS A 401 -11.16 25.88 8.57
C HIS A 401 -11.77 25.22 9.82
N GLU A 402 -12.84 25.76 10.36
CA GLU A 402 -13.61 25.19 11.46
C GLU A 402 -14.15 23.80 11.14
N ASN A 403 -14.71 23.59 9.95
CA ASN A 403 -15.25 22.30 9.51
C ASN A 403 -14.20 21.18 9.53
N TYR A 404 -12.97 21.50 9.25
CA TYR A 404 -11.87 20.55 9.29
C TYR A 404 -11.56 20.09 10.73
N TYR A 405 -11.37 21.03 11.65
CA TYR A 405 -11.09 20.71 13.06
C TYR A 405 -12.30 20.08 13.76
N HIS A 406 -13.48 20.47 13.35
CA HIS A 406 -14.72 19.81 13.75
C HIS A 406 -14.73 18.34 13.33
N GLY A 407 -14.40 18.02 12.05
CA GLY A 407 -14.27 16.66 11.57
C GLY A 407 -13.17 15.86 12.31
N PHE A 408 -12.04 16.49 12.62
CA PHE A 408 -10.96 15.88 13.41
C PHE A 408 -11.42 15.49 14.84
N LEU A 409 -12.09 16.38 15.55
CA LEU A 409 -12.64 16.08 16.87
C LEU A 409 -13.78 15.04 16.81
N ASN A 410 -14.63 15.11 15.79
CA ASN A 410 -15.65 14.09 15.56
C ASN A 410 -15.03 12.70 15.38
N GLY A 411 -13.92 12.59 14.65
CA GLY A 411 -13.17 11.35 14.51
C GLY A 411 -12.68 10.79 15.85
N ILE A 412 -12.26 11.66 16.77
CA ILE A 412 -11.86 11.25 18.13
C ILE A 412 -13.06 10.72 18.92
N PHE A 413 -14.14 11.48 19.01
CA PHE A 413 -15.27 11.15 19.88
C PHE A 413 -16.16 10.03 19.33
N THR A 414 -16.31 9.90 18.02
CA THR A 414 -17.01 8.77 17.40
C THR A 414 -16.29 7.44 17.63
N ASN A 415 -14.96 7.46 17.79
CA ASN A 415 -14.19 6.26 18.13
C ASN A 415 -14.54 5.69 19.54
N CYS A 416 -15.03 6.52 20.43
CA CYS A 416 -15.41 6.12 21.77
C CYS A 416 -16.91 6.35 22.09
N LYS A 417 -17.74 6.64 21.09
CA LYS A 417 -19.15 7.00 21.30
C LYS A 417 -19.98 5.98 22.08
N ASP A 418 -19.67 4.68 21.91
CA ASP A 418 -20.35 3.60 22.62
C ASP A 418 -20.05 3.59 24.14
N ASN A 419 -19.01 4.32 24.57
CA ASN A 419 -18.62 4.53 25.94
C ASN A 419 -19.05 5.91 26.48
N LEU A 420 -19.72 6.71 25.67
CA LEU A 420 -20.36 7.96 26.05
C LEU A 420 -21.88 7.73 26.19
N GLY A 421 -22.56 8.67 26.81
CA GLY A 421 -24.01 8.71 26.76
C GLY A 421 -24.50 9.31 25.43
N GLU A 422 -25.29 10.39 25.51
CA GLU A 422 -25.70 11.10 24.31
C GLU A 422 -24.49 11.82 23.68
N TYR A 423 -24.31 11.63 22.36
CA TYR A 423 -23.29 12.30 21.56
C TYR A 423 -23.93 12.94 20.35
N HIS A 424 -23.73 14.22 20.17
CA HIS A 424 -24.25 14.99 19.05
C HIS A 424 -23.16 15.88 18.43
N SER A 425 -23.23 16.03 17.12
CA SER A 425 -22.36 16.91 16.31
C SER A 425 -23.25 17.87 15.52
N ASN A 426 -22.93 19.16 15.52
CA ASN A 426 -23.77 20.23 14.99
C ASN A 426 -25.18 20.21 15.57
N TYR A 427 -25.27 20.20 16.89
CA TYR A 427 -26.54 20.08 17.61
C TYR A 427 -27.23 21.43 17.77
N GLU A 428 -28.48 21.49 17.34
CA GLU A 428 -29.31 22.70 17.52
C GLU A 428 -29.66 22.86 19.00
N SER A 429 -29.20 23.93 19.62
CA SER A 429 -29.41 24.23 21.04
C SER A 429 -29.36 25.73 21.27
N GLY A 430 -30.29 26.25 22.07
CA GLY A 430 -30.41 27.67 22.32
C GLY A 430 -30.62 28.46 21.04
N ASP A 431 -29.87 29.53 20.86
CA ASP A 431 -29.98 30.45 19.71
C ASP A 431 -29.06 30.07 18.53
N GLY A 432 -28.70 28.79 18.37
CA GLY A 432 -27.85 28.32 17.27
C GLY A 432 -27.48 26.85 17.35
N TYR A 433 -26.27 26.53 16.90
CA TYR A 433 -25.76 25.14 16.84
C TYR A 433 -24.46 25.05 17.63
N ALA A 434 -24.43 24.13 18.62
CA ALA A 434 -23.18 23.74 19.25
C ALA A 434 -22.39 22.79 18.35
N ASP A 435 -21.08 22.97 18.26
CA ASP A 435 -20.25 22.11 17.42
C ASP A 435 -20.30 20.65 17.85
N ILE A 436 -20.06 20.36 19.12
CA ILE A 436 -20.10 19.00 19.68
C ILE A 436 -20.66 19.05 21.12
N THR A 437 -21.58 18.12 21.42
CA THR A 437 -22.05 17.88 22.79
C THR A 437 -22.02 16.39 23.11
N PHE A 438 -21.68 16.04 24.35
CA PHE A 438 -21.83 14.68 24.86
C PHE A 438 -21.90 14.65 26.39
N ASN A 439 -22.44 13.54 26.91
CA ASN A 439 -22.44 13.26 28.33
C ASN A 439 -21.70 11.93 28.63
N ASN A 440 -21.39 11.66 29.90
CA ASN A 440 -20.88 10.36 30.31
C ASN A 440 -21.99 9.29 30.29
N LEU A 441 -21.63 8.01 30.21
CA LEU A 441 -22.58 6.89 30.19
C LEU A 441 -23.61 6.93 31.34
N GLY A 442 -23.22 7.48 32.50
CA GLY A 442 -24.11 7.62 33.65
C GLY A 442 -25.06 8.82 33.57
N GLY A 443 -25.00 9.65 32.51
CA GLY A 443 -25.84 10.83 32.32
C GLY A 443 -25.69 11.88 33.43
N THR A 444 -24.57 11.93 34.13
CA THR A 444 -24.37 12.85 35.29
C THR A 444 -23.47 14.03 34.98
N LYS A 445 -22.64 13.91 33.96
CA LYS A 445 -21.72 14.98 33.50
C LYS A 445 -21.88 15.18 32.01
N ALA A 446 -21.90 16.43 31.58
CA ALA A 446 -21.94 16.78 30.16
C ALA A 446 -20.91 17.85 29.81
N CYS A 447 -20.56 17.93 28.53
CA CYS A 447 -19.82 19.06 28.00
C CYS A 447 -20.41 19.56 26.68
N VAL A 448 -20.25 20.85 26.48
CA VAL A 448 -20.56 21.58 25.24
C VAL A 448 -19.27 22.12 24.69
N ILE A 449 -18.94 21.80 23.48
CA ILE A 449 -17.68 22.21 22.83
C ILE A 449 -17.98 23.17 21.71
N GLU A 450 -17.25 24.25 21.67
CA GLU A 450 -17.21 25.21 20.57
C GLU A 450 -15.77 25.33 20.03
N ILE A 451 -15.62 25.35 18.70
CA ILE A 451 -14.38 25.34 18.00
C ILE A 451 -14.08 26.74 17.43
N LYS A 452 -12.86 27.17 17.50
CA LYS A 452 -12.40 28.39 16.83
C LYS A 452 -11.09 28.16 16.11
N VAL A 453 -10.90 28.88 15.00
CA VAL A 453 -9.65 28.89 14.25
C VAL A 453 -8.95 30.23 14.40
N CYS A 454 -7.67 30.20 14.76
CA CYS A 454 -6.83 31.38 14.91
C CYS A 454 -6.05 31.66 13.63
N LYS A 455 -5.93 32.92 13.27
CA LYS A 455 -4.92 33.42 12.34
C LYS A 455 -3.55 33.47 13.03
N GLU A 456 -2.45 33.41 12.26
CA GLU A 456 -1.08 33.30 12.80
C GLU A 456 -0.68 34.28 13.90
N LYS A 457 -1.31 35.47 13.95
CA LYS A 457 -1.00 36.53 14.95
C LYS A 457 -1.94 36.58 16.14
N GLU A 458 -2.95 35.71 16.20
CA GLU A 458 -3.95 35.70 17.27
C GLU A 458 -3.55 34.73 18.40
N SER A 459 -3.88 35.08 19.64
CA SER A 459 -3.67 34.22 20.79
C SER A 459 -4.71 33.08 20.79
N ARG A 460 -4.26 31.83 20.69
CA ARG A 460 -5.13 30.64 20.78
C ARG A 460 -5.89 30.58 22.11
N ALA A 461 -5.23 30.93 23.21
CA ALA A 461 -5.88 30.96 24.53
C ALA A 461 -7.03 31.98 24.58
N LYS A 462 -6.83 33.16 23.96
CA LYS A 462 -7.90 34.17 23.86
C LYS A 462 -9.08 33.65 23.03
N LYS A 463 -8.80 33.02 21.88
CA LYS A 463 -9.84 32.43 21.02
C LYS A 463 -10.59 31.25 21.66
N ALA A 464 -9.91 30.43 22.46
CA ALA A 464 -10.59 29.38 23.23
C ALA A 464 -11.54 29.97 24.29
N ASN A 465 -11.21 31.11 24.91
CA ASN A 465 -12.13 31.82 25.79
C ASN A 465 -13.31 32.47 25.04
N GLU A 466 -13.06 33.05 23.87
CA GLU A 466 -14.13 33.58 22.99
C GLU A 466 -15.14 32.47 22.59
N ALA A 467 -14.68 31.23 22.40
CA ALA A 467 -15.55 30.08 22.16
C ALA A 467 -16.47 29.78 23.38
N ILE A 468 -15.92 29.88 24.59
CA ILE A 468 -16.74 29.75 25.83
C ILE A 468 -17.77 30.86 25.94
N GLU A 469 -17.37 32.12 25.62
CA GLU A 469 -18.29 33.25 25.62
C GLU A 469 -19.45 33.02 24.64
N GLN A 470 -19.15 32.48 23.45
CA GLN A 470 -20.20 32.14 22.46
C GLN A 470 -21.17 31.08 22.99
N ILE A 471 -20.68 30.01 23.66
CA ILE A 471 -21.55 28.99 24.29
C ILE A 471 -22.54 29.65 25.26
N LEU A 472 -22.06 30.61 26.06
CA LEU A 472 -22.88 31.32 27.05
C LEU A 472 -23.86 32.28 26.39
N GLU A 473 -23.43 33.12 25.45
CA GLU A 473 -24.26 34.11 24.77
C GLU A 473 -25.34 33.49 23.90
N LYS A 474 -25.05 32.29 23.32
CA LYS A 474 -25.95 31.55 22.46
C LYS A 474 -26.78 30.47 23.18
N HIS A 475 -26.64 30.37 24.48
CA HIS A 475 -27.40 29.44 25.31
C HIS A 475 -27.28 27.97 24.91
N TYR A 476 -26.11 27.54 24.38
CA TYR A 476 -25.92 26.17 23.86
C TYR A 476 -25.97 25.08 24.93
N ALA A 477 -25.98 25.41 26.23
CA ALA A 477 -26.11 24.47 27.32
C ALA A 477 -27.55 24.35 27.88
N ASP A 478 -28.51 25.18 27.43
CA ASP A 478 -29.79 25.29 28.06
C ASP A 478 -30.61 23.97 27.99
N THR A 479 -30.62 23.28 26.86
CA THR A 479 -31.25 21.97 26.72
C THR A 479 -30.64 20.89 27.62
N ILE A 480 -29.34 21.01 27.92
CA ILE A 480 -28.64 20.08 28.82
C ILE A 480 -28.99 20.37 30.29
N PHE A 481 -29.32 21.62 30.63
CA PHE A 481 -29.71 21.98 31.99
C PHE A 481 -31.13 21.46 32.34
N GLU A 482 -31.95 21.15 31.34
CA GLU A 482 -33.29 20.57 31.54
C GLU A 482 -33.22 19.13 32.08
N ASP A 483 -32.12 18.42 31.87
CA ASP A 483 -31.92 17.11 32.47
C ASP A 483 -31.48 17.21 33.94
N GLU A 484 -32.37 16.84 34.86
CA GLU A 484 -32.14 16.89 36.28
C GLU A 484 -31.03 15.91 36.72
N ASN A 485 -30.73 14.85 35.94
CA ASN A 485 -29.67 13.89 36.28
C ASN A 485 -28.29 14.50 36.09
N ILE A 486 -28.14 15.48 35.22
CA ILE A 486 -26.87 16.12 34.94
C ILE A 486 -26.52 17.10 36.04
N THR A 487 -25.48 16.74 36.79
CA THR A 487 -25.01 17.52 37.94
C THR A 487 -23.76 18.37 37.64
N CYS A 488 -23.13 18.15 36.51
CA CYS A 488 -21.95 18.90 36.11
C CYS A 488 -21.99 19.15 34.60
N VAL A 489 -21.89 20.40 34.22
CA VAL A 489 -21.81 20.81 32.79
C VAL A 489 -20.59 21.70 32.56
N ASN A 490 -19.74 21.31 31.63
CA ASN A 490 -18.58 22.08 31.23
C ASN A 490 -18.79 22.74 29.86
N ALA A 491 -18.61 24.05 29.76
CA ALA A 491 -18.38 24.75 28.50
C ALA A 491 -16.90 24.61 28.13
N VAL A 492 -16.63 24.16 26.93
CA VAL A 492 -15.28 23.90 26.43
C VAL A 492 -15.04 24.69 25.15
N GLY A 493 -14.05 25.54 25.19
CA GLY A 493 -13.56 26.25 23.99
C GLY A 493 -12.25 25.61 23.52
N ILE A 494 -12.18 25.22 22.24
CA ILE A 494 -10.98 24.69 21.62
C ILE A 494 -10.59 25.57 20.43
N ALA A 495 -9.43 26.20 20.50
CA ALA A 495 -8.91 27.05 19.45
C ALA A 495 -7.72 26.41 18.77
N PHE A 496 -7.79 26.31 17.43
CA PHE A 496 -6.77 25.68 16.59
C PHE A 496 -5.99 26.71 15.77
N SER A 497 -4.71 26.44 15.54
CA SER A 497 -3.89 27.14 14.57
C SER A 497 -2.85 26.17 13.99
N GLY A 498 -3.07 25.69 12.76
CA GLY A 498 -2.26 24.64 12.16
C GLY A 498 -2.23 23.38 13.04
N LYS A 499 -1.05 22.95 13.44
CA LYS A 499 -0.83 21.73 14.27
C LYS A 499 -0.83 21.99 15.78
N ASN A 500 -1.36 23.12 16.21
CA ASN A 500 -1.40 23.49 17.62
C ASN A 500 -2.83 23.83 18.06
N CYS A 501 -3.13 23.59 19.33
CA CYS A 501 -4.40 24.00 19.92
C CYS A 501 -4.19 24.67 21.30
N ALA A 502 -5.23 25.36 21.75
CA ALA A 502 -5.42 25.74 23.14
C ALA A 502 -6.82 25.31 23.55
N VAL A 503 -6.96 24.83 24.77
CA VAL A 503 -8.21 24.41 25.36
C VAL A 503 -8.53 25.30 26.55
N SER A 504 -9.76 25.73 26.69
CA SER A 504 -10.29 26.43 27.87
C SER A 504 -11.56 25.73 28.32
N VAL A 505 -11.78 25.67 29.62
CA VAL A 505 -12.97 25.06 30.21
C VAL A 505 -13.54 25.99 31.26
N LYS A 506 -14.87 26.13 31.25
CA LYS A 506 -15.64 26.83 32.28
C LYS A 506 -16.75 25.91 32.78
N LYS A 507 -16.75 25.63 34.09
CA LYS A 507 -17.84 24.89 34.72
C LYS A 507 -19.08 25.78 34.77
N LEU A 508 -20.23 25.25 34.30
CA LEU A 508 -21.51 25.96 34.25
C LEU A 508 -22.49 25.44 35.33
N LYS A 509 -22.45 24.14 35.65
CA LYS A 509 -23.29 23.48 36.67
C LYS A 509 -22.46 22.53 37.51
#